data_0f921bf1e8d5b8406abb67ce74bdb2eb
#
_entry.id   0f921bf1e8d5b8406abb67ce74bdb2eb
#
_cell.length_a   1.000
_cell.length_b   1.000
_cell.length_c   1.000
_cell.angle_alpha   90.00
_cell.angle_beta   90.00
_cell.angle_gamma   90.00
#
_symmetry.space_group_name_H-M   'P 1'
#
loop_
_entity.id
_entity.type
_entity.pdbx_description
1 polymer ?
#
loop_
_entity_poly.entity_id
_entity_poly.type
_entity_poly.pdbx_seq_one_letter_code
_entity_poly.pdbx_strand_id
1 'polypeptide(L)'
;GLRFLTDPTLDPAGTDYPTPVYTLHKTQAPALAPEQLDKIDAVLLSHDHHFDNLDHAGRAALSTARVVFTTRDGAERLGGNAEGLLAWDKRAFPAPDGQTVELTVTPARHGPAGGDRGPVVGFVLTAPGAPVVYVSGDTVWYEGVVEVGQRFSVDVAVLNAGAAKVAVAGPSPLTFTAADVVTLAQAWPKAVIVPLHFEGWTHFSEGAPELMDAFARAGLTTRLRWAPPGVPTVVP
;
A
#
# COMPACT_ATOMS: atom_id res chain seq x y z
N GLY A 1 -18.42 8.93 6.45
CA GLY A 1 -17.62 7.72 6.23
C GLY A 1 -16.38 7.69 7.10
N LEU A 2 -15.64 6.58 7.05
CA LEU A 2 -14.34 6.42 7.71
C LEU A 2 -13.21 6.92 6.82
N ARG A 3 -12.13 7.39 7.44
CA ARG A 3 -10.91 7.81 6.75
C ARG A 3 -9.74 6.91 7.15
N PHE A 4 -9.16 6.25 6.17
CA PHE A 4 -7.98 5.43 6.32
C PHE A 4 -6.80 6.10 5.62
N LEU A 5 -5.65 6.14 6.27
CA LEU A 5 -4.38 6.59 5.71
C LEU A 5 -3.48 5.37 5.50
N THR A 6 -2.89 5.24 4.32
CA THR A 6 -1.99 4.11 4.02
C THR A 6 -0.55 4.60 3.92
N ASP A 7 0.38 3.89 4.53
CA ASP A 7 1.84 4.04 4.41
C ASP A 7 2.29 5.52 4.30
N PRO A 8 2.11 6.35 5.34
CA PRO A 8 2.32 7.79 5.23
C PRO A 8 3.80 8.15 5.06
N THR A 9 4.13 8.84 3.95
CA THR A 9 5.42 9.43 3.67
C THR A 9 5.26 10.93 3.42
N LEU A 10 5.48 11.73 4.46
CA LEU A 10 5.10 13.14 4.52
C LEU A 10 6.29 14.11 4.58
N ASP A 11 7.52 13.62 4.53
CA ASP A 11 8.72 14.48 4.46
C ASP A 11 8.81 15.21 3.11
N PRO A 12 9.52 16.36 3.03
CA PRO A 12 9.67 17.11 1.79
C PRO A 12 10.48 16.36 0.73
N ALA A 13 10.34 16.78 -0.53
CA ALA A 13 11.22 16.34 -1.61
C ALA A 13 12.68 16.71 -1.31
N GLY A 14 13.62 15.88 -1.80
CA GLY A 14 15.05 16.04 -1.57
C GLY A 14 15.54 15.49 -0.25
N THR A 15 14.68 14.83 0.53
CA THR A 15 15.09 14.14 1.76
C THR A 15 15.82 12.86 1.43
N ASP A 16 16.96 12.66 2.09
CA ASP A 16 17.78 11.47 1.99
C ASP A 16 17.68 10.63 3.27
N TYR A 17 17.58 9.31 3.08
CA TYR A 17 17.48 8.35 4.17
C TYR A 17 18.66 7.35 4.06
N PRO A 18 19.80 7.68 4.69
CA PRO A 18 20.96 6.80 4.67
C PRO A 18 20.71 5.56 5.52
N THR A 19 21.00 4.41 4.97
CA THR A 19 21.07 3.12 5.66
C THR A 19 22.53 2.65 5.65
N PRO A 20 22.91 1.59 6.39
CA PRO A 20 24.27 1.07 6.34
C PRO A 20 24.75 0.60 4.95
N VAL A 21 23.81 0.36 4.02
CA VAL A 21 24.13 -0.31 2.74
C VAL A 21 23.64 0.44 1.49
N TYR A 22 22.70 1.39 1.62
CA TYR A 22 22.21 2.26 0.54
C TYR A 22 21.56 3.50 1.11
N THR A 23 21.26 4.47 0.26
CA THR A 23 20.46 5.65 0.62
C THR A 23 19.20 5.68 -0.24
N LEU A 24 18.03 5.84 0.38
CA LEU A 24 16.81 6.16 -0.34
C LEU A 24 16.72 7.67 -0.55
N HIS A 25 16.29 8.09 -1.74
CA HIS A 25 16.14 9.50 -2.11
C HIS A 25 14.69 9.78 -2.45
N LYS A 26 14.05 10.68 -1.69
CA LYS A 26 12.70 11.14 -1.95
C LYS A 26 12.73 12.27 -2.98
N THR A 27 12.03 12.10 -4.09
CA THR A 27 12.05 13.04 -5.23
C THR A 27 10.84 13.96 -5.29
N GLN A 28 9.74 13.60 -4.60
CA GLN A 28 8.50 14.38 -4.60
C GLN A 28 8.04 14.66 -3.16
N ALA A 29 7.53 15.88 -2.96
CA ALA A 29 6.86 16.24 -1.72
C ALA A 29 5.44 15.63 -1.67
N PRO A 30 4.87 15.42 -0.48
CA PRO A 30 3.47 15.05 -0.37
C PRO A 30 2.58 16.16 -0.94
N ALA A 31 1.48 15.79 -1.57
CA ALA A 31 0.52 16.75 -2.12
C ALA A 31 -0.30 17.46 -1.03
N LEU A 32 -0.38 16.87 0.16
CA LEU A 32 -1.01 17.44 1.35
C LEU A 32 0.03 17.53 2.46
N ALA A 33 0.14 18.68 3.10
CA ALA A 33 0.94 18.81 4.31
C ALA A 33 0.30 18.02 5.47
N PRO A 34 1.08 17.55 6.47
CA PRO A 34 0.54 16.82 7.62
C PRO A 34 -0.63 17.56 8.33
N GLU A 35 -0.57 18.89 8.40
CA GLU A 35 -1.59 19.75 9.02
C GLU A 35 -2.90 19.80 8.22
N GLN A 36 -2.88 19.40 6.97
CA GLN A 36 -4.06 19.31 6.09
C GLN A 36 -4.72 17.93 6.13
N LEU A 37 -4.10 16.96 6.81
CA LEU A 37 -4.73 15.68 7.07
C LEU A 37 -5.85 15.89 8.10
N ASP A 38 -7.06 15.75 7.65
CA ASP A 38 -8.23 15.73 8.55
C ASP A 38 -8.13 14.52 9.51
N LYS A 39 -9.10 14.42 10.42
CA LYS A 39 -9.20 13.29 11.34
C LYS A 39 -9.04 11.95 10.60
N ILE A 40 -8.03 11.17 10.99
CA ILE A 40 -7.76 9.82 10.53
C ILE A 40 -8.36 8.81 11.52
N ASP A 41 -9.23 7.94 11.04
CA ASP A 41 -9.83 6.90 11.89
C ASP A 41 -8.86 5.75 12.11
N ALA A 42 -8.11 5.34 11.10
CA ALA A 42 -7.01 4.39 11.24
C ALA A 42 -5.92 4.60 10.19
N VAL A 43 -4.69 4.24 10.56
CA VAL A 43 -3.59 4.06 9.61
C VAL A 43 -3.47 2.58 9.28
N LEU A 44 -3.40 2.27 7.99
CA LEU A 44 -3.10 0.96 7.46
C LEU A 44 -1.63 0.96 7.05
N LEU A 45 -0.75 0.60 7.96
CA LEU A 45 0.69 0.63 7.77
C LEU A 45 1.18 -0.76 7.41
N SER A 46 1.58 -0.95 6.16
CA SER A 46 2.04 -2.25 5.67
C SER A 46 3.26 -2.76 6.43
N HIS A 47 4.18 -1.86 6.76
CA HIS A 47 5.37 -2.08 7.61
C HIS A 47 6.02 -0.74 7.99
N ASP A 48 6.85 -0.74 9.05
CA ASP A 48 7.40 0.48 9.64
C ASP A 48 8.90 0.67 9.43
N HIS A 49 9.58 -0.30 8.82
CA HIS A 49 11.04 -0.36 8.78
C HIS A 49 11.67 0.14 7.46
N HIS A 50 10.85 0.62 6.51
CA HIS A 50 11.30 1.30 5.31
C HIS A 50 10.76 2.72 5.22
N PHE A 51 11.63 3.67 4.82
CA PHE A 51 11.27 5.10 4.80
C PHE A 51 10.32 5.48 3.67
N ASP A 52 10.25 4.69 2.62
CA ASP A 52 9.32 4.87 1.52
C ASP A 52 7.88 4.40 1.84
N ASN A 53 7.68 3.79 3.03
CA ASN A 53 6.37 3.45 3.57
C ASN A 53 6.07 4.21 4.87
N LEU A 54 7.10 4.59 5.63
CA LEU A 54 6.96 5.38 6.85
C LEU A 54 8.17 6.28 7.07
N ASP A 55 8.13 7.50 6.56
CA ASP A 55 9.17 8.49 6.77
C ASP A 55 9.04 9.21 8.15
N HIS A 56 9.90 10.18 8.43
CA HIS A 56 9.93 10.83 9.74
C HIS A 56 8.65 11.60 10.04
N ALA A 57 8.15 12.41 9.10
CA ALA A 57 6.91 13.14 9.27
C ALA A 57 5.68 12.21 9.26
N GLY A 58 5.70 11.15 8.46
CA GLY A 58 4.69 10.09 8.49
C GLY A 58 4.62 9.40 9.85
N ARG A 59 5.79 9.06 10.43
CA ARG A 59 5.86 8.48 11.78
C ARG A 59 5.31 9.43 12.84
N ALA A 60 5.60 10.72 12.77
CA ALA A 60 5.06 11.71 13.68
C ALA A 60 3.53 11.83 13.57
N ALA A 61 2.99 11.71 12.35
CA ALA A 61 1.56 11.79 12.08
C ALA A 61 0.76 10.58 12.63
N LEU A 62 1.40 9.43 12.92
CA LEU A 62 0.70 8.25 13.43
C LEU A 62 -0.09 8.52 14.72
N SER A 63 0.39 9.43 15.57
CA SER A 63 -0.26 9.79 16.83
C SER A 63 -1.60 10.51 16.64
N THR A 64 -1.89 11.05 15.45
CA THR A 64 -3.15 11.74 15.15
C THR A 64 -4.29 10.78 14.80
N ALA A 65 -3.96 9.53 14.44
CA ALA A 65 -4.94 8.50 14.18
C ALA A 65 -5.43 7.82 15.46
N ARG A 66 -6.64 7.30 15.43
CA ARG A 66 -7.21 6.54 16.54
C ARG A 66 -6.45 5.23 16.80
N VAL A 67 -5.98 4.57 15.73
CA VAL A 67 -5.24 3.32 15.77
C VAL A 67 -4.37 3.18 14.51
N VAL A 68 -3.24 2.48 14.65
CA VAL A 68 -2.35 2.11 13.54
C VAL A 68 -2.31 0.59 13.45
N PHE A 69 -2.82 0.01 12.37
CA PHE A 69 -2.71 -1.43 12.11
C PHE A 69 -1.45 -1.69 11.32
N THR A 70 -0.65 -2.63 11.77
CA THR A 70 0.61 -2.98 11.14
C THR A 70 1.03 -4.42 11.50
N THR A 71 2.24 -4.80 11.12
CA THR A 71 2.85 -6.06 11.54
C THR A 71 3.08 -6.10 13.05
N ARG A 72 3.18 -7.30 13.66
CA ARG A 72 3.48 -7.45 15.09
C ARG A 72 4.79 -6.75 15.47
N ASP A 73 5.83 -7.01 14.69
CA ASP A 73 7.15 -6.41 14.93
C ASP A 73 7.11 -4.89 14.80
N GLY A 74 6.32 -4.38 13.83
CA GLY A 74 6.10 -2.94 13.63
C GLY A 74 5.40 -2.32 14.84
N ALA A 75 4.35 -2.95 15.35
CA ALA A 75 3.62 -2.46 16.51
C ALA A 75 4.50 -2.44 17.78
N GLU A 76 5.35 -3.44 17.97
CA GLU A 76 6.32 -3.46 19.08
C GLU A 76 7.32 -2.29 19.01
N ARG A 77 7.83 -1.96 17.80
CA ARG A 77 8.75 -0.85 17.59
C ARG A 77 8.08 0.52 17.73
N LEU A 78 6.84 0.64 17.27
CA LEU A 78 6.08 1.89 17.30
C LEU A 78 5.51 2.20 18.67
N GLY A 79 4.96 1.19 19.34
CA GLY A 79 4.25 1.38 20.62
C GLY A 79 2.97 2.23 20.46
N GLY A 80 2.55 2.88 21.54
CA GLY A 80 1.44 3.84 21.54
C GLY A 80 0.12 3.25 21.07
N ASN A 81 -0.44 3.79 19.98
CA ASN A 81 -1.71 3.38 19.38
C ASN A 81 -1.54 2.32 18.27
N ALA A 82 -0.36 1.73 18.12
CA ALA A 82 -0.11 0.69 17.14
C ALA A 82 -0.62 -0.68 17.62
N GLU A 83 -1.31 -1.37 16.72
CA GLU A 83 -1.83 -2.72 16.93
C GLU A 83 -1.24 -3.67 15.91
N GLY A 84 -0.48 -4.66 16.39
CA GLY A 84 0.19 -5.67 15.59
C GLY A 84 -0.72 -6.82 15.23
N LEU A 85 -0.82 -7.13 13.93
CA LEU A 85 -1.73 -8.13 13.40
C LEU A 85 -0.98 -9.16 12.54
N LEU A 86 -1.53 -10.35 12.46
CA LEU A 86 -1.11 -11.41 11.54
C LEU A 86 -2.03 -11.49 10.33
N ALA A 87 -1.55 -12.11 9.27
CA ALA A 87 -2.38 -12.43 8.12
C ALA A 87 -3.66 -13.17 8.56
N TRP A 88 -4.81 -12.70 8.04
CA TRP A 88 -6.17 -13.16 8.30
C TRP A 88 -6.77 -12.73 9.64
N ASP A 89 -6.04 -11.99 10.50
CA ASP A 89 -6.66 -11.30 11.63
C ASP A 89 -7.68 -10.26 11.13
N LYS A 90 -8.74 -10.04 11.93
CA LYS A 90 -9.83 -9.14 11.60
C LYS A 90 -10.05 -8.09 12.67
N ARG A 91 -10.47 -6.89 12.24
CA ARG A 91 -10.92 -5.81 13.12
C ARG A 91 -12.17 -5.18 12.58
N ALA A 92 -13.08 -4.84 13.48
CA ALA A 92 -14.34 -4.19 13.16
C ALA A 92 -14.29 -2.70 13.52
N PHE A 93 -14.71 -1.86 12.61
CA PHE A 93 -14.83 -0.42 12.77
C PHE A 93 -16.26 0.03 12.65
N PRO A 94 -16.84 0.63 13.68
CA PRO A 94 -18.14 1.30 13.54
C PRO A 94 -17.96 2.57 12.68
N ALA A 95 -18.73 2.65 11.61
CA ALA A 95 -18.83 3.86 10.79
C ALA A 95 -19.89 4.82 11.35
N PRO A 96 -19.78 6.14 11.03
CA PRO A 96 -20.72 7.15 11.54
C PRO A 96 -22.17 6.92 11.12
N ASP A 97 -22.42 6.20 10.03
CA ASP A 97 -23.75 5.83 9.54
C ASP A 97 -24.35 4.58 10.22
N GLY A 98 -23.68 4.06 11.25
CA GLY A 98 -24.12 2.86 11.98
C GLY A 98 -23.73 1.53 11.35
N GLN A 99 -23.08 1.55 10.16
CA GLN A 99 -22.53 0.35 9.56
C GLN A 99 -21.21 -0.05 10.21
N THR A 100 -20.77 -1.26 9.96
CA THR A 100 -19.46 -1.75 10.41
C THR A 100 -18.59 -2.04 9.19
N VAL A 101 -17.41 -1.43 9.15
CA VAL A 101 -16.35 -1.82 8.22
C VAL A 101 -15.51 -2.90 8.88
N GLU A 102 -15.37 -4.04 8.24
CA GLU A 102 -14.44 -5.09 8.65
C GLU A 102 -13.12 -4.91 7.89
N LEU A 103 -12.03 -4.80 8.63
CA LEU A 103 -10.67 -4.88 8.13
C LEU A 103 -10.18 -6.31 8.30
N THR A 104 -9.67 -6.91 7.24
CA THR A 104 -8.95 -8.19 7.28
C THR A 104 -7.50 -7.95 6.84
N VAL A 105 -6.54 -8.37 7.65
CA VAL A 105 -5.12 -8.33 7.28
C VAL A 105 -4.82 -9.44 6.28
N THR A 106 -4.05 -9.13 5.25
CA THR A 106 -3.68 -10.11 4.22
C THR A 106 -2.20 -10.43 4.24
N PRO A 107 -1.81 -11.63 3.80
CA PRO A 107 -0.41 -11.92 3.60
C PRO A 107 0.18 -11.03 2.51
N ALA A 108 1.44 -10.64 2.69
CA ALA A 108 2.23 -9.94 1.69
C ALA A 108 3.68 -10.46 1.75
N ARG A 109 4.44 -10.30 0.66
CA ARG A 109 5.83 -10.71 0.57
C ARG A 109 6.63 -9.64 -0.18
N HIS A 110 7.50 -8.97 0.53
CA HIS A 110 8.27 -7.83 0.04
C HIS A 110 9.55 -8.30 -0.68
N GLY A 111 9.37 -8.89 -1.86
CA GLY A 111 10.46 -9.40 -2.69
C GLY A 111 10.41 -10.89 -2.99
N PRO A 112 11.50 -11.48 -3.52
CA PRO A 112 11.53 -12.86 -3.92
C PRO A 112 11.51 -13.82 -2.72
N ALA A 113 11.08 -15.05 -2.94
CA ALA A 113 11.11 -16.09 -1.91
C ALA A 113 12.53 -16.32 -1.39
N GLY A 114 12.70 -16.30 -0.07
CA GLY A 114 14.00 -16.46 0.60
C GLY A 114 14.92 -15.23 0.53
N GLY A 115 14.46 -14.13 -0.06
CA GLY A 115 15.19 -12.87 -0.16
C GLY A 115 14.27 -11.66 0.05
N ASP A 116 13.15 -11.86 0.74
CA ASP A 116 12.22 -10.77 1.09
C ASP A 116 12.83 -9.79 2.10
N ARG A 117 12.22 -8.62 2.19
CA ARG A 117 12.72 -7.49 2.98
C ARG A 117 12.07 -7.36 4.35
N GLY A 118 11.58 -8.46 4.89
CA GLY A 118 11.04 -8.55 6.24
C GLY A 118 9.51 -8.57 6.30
N PRO A 119 8.93 -8.60 7.51
CA PRO A 119 7.50 -8.72 7.69
C PRO A 119 6.74 -7.55 7.08
N VAL A 120 5.75 -7.86 6.27
CA VAL A 120 4.84 -6.91 5.63
C VAL A 120 3.43 -7.50 5.58
N VAL A 121 2.42 -6.66 5.58
CA VAL A 121 1.02 -7.03 5.47
C VAL A 121 0.29 -6.14 4.46
N GLY A 122 -0.75 -6.69 3.85
CA GLY A 122 -1.76 -5.92 3.14
C GLY A 122 -3.08 -5.92 3.92
N PHE A 123 -4.13 -5.33 3.34
CA PHE A 123 -5.42 -5.16 4.01
C PHE A 123 -6.57 -5.34 3.03
N VAL A 124 -7.66 -5.93 3.49
CA VAL A 124 -8.96 -5.91 2.80
C VAL A 124 -9.96 -5.20 3.69
N LEU A 125 -10.71 -4.26 3.12
CA LEU A 125 -11.81 -3.57 3.76
C LEU A 125 -13.12 -4.04 3.14
N THR A 126 -14.08 -4.43 3.97
CA THR A 126 -15.42 -4.83 3.56
C THR A 126 -16.49 -4.14 4.41
N ALA A 127 -17.60 -3.75 3.79
CA ALA A 127 -18.79 -3.28 4.50
C ALA A 127 -20.05 -3.67 3.69
N PRO A 128 -21.22 -3.82 4.34
CA PRO A 128 -22.46 -4.14 3.63
C PRO A 128 -22.78 -3.11 2.54
N GLY A 129 -22.97 -3.57 1.31
CA GLY A 129 -23.33 -2.72 0.17
C GLY A 129 -22.23 -1.76 -0.33
N ALA A 130 -21.00 -1.88 0.19
CA ALA A 130 -19.86 -1.11 -0.27
C ALA A 130 -18.88 -1.98 -1.10
N PRO A 131 -18.06 -1.38 -1.97
CA PRO A 131 -17.01 -2.10 -2.67
C PRO A 131 -16.03 -2.77 -1.71
N VAL A 132 -15.58 -3.97 -2.08
CA VAL A 132 -14.48 -4.67 -1.39
C VAL A 132 -13.16 -4.05 -1.86
N VAL A 133 -12.42 -3.43 -0.95
CA VAL A 133 -11.17 -2.73 -1.24
C VAL A 133 -9.98 -3.53 -0.72
N TYR A 134 -9.04 -3.84 -1.59
CA TYR A 134 -7.74 -4.43 -1.23
C TYR A 134 -6.64 -3.37 -1.31
N VAL A 135 -5.82 -3.28 -0.28
CA VAL A 135 -4.59 -2.45 -0.22
C VAL A 135 -3.41 -3.38 -0.06
N SER A 136 -2.54 -3.42 -1.05
CA SER A 136 -1.51 -4.46 -1.11
C SER A 136 -0.37 -4.30 -0.10
N GLY A 137 -0.04 -3.07 0.29
CA GLY A 137 1.30 -2.79 0.83
C GLY A 137 2.39 -3.20 -0.16
N ASP A 138 3.62 -3.31 0.32
CA ASP A 138 4.74 -3.76 -0.51
C ASP A 138 4.73 -5.27 -0.64
N THR A 139 4.32 -5.75 -1.80
CA THR A 139 4.32 -7.17 -2.13
C THR A 139 4.61 -7.41 -3.60
N VAL A 140 5.15 -8.56 -3.92
CA VAL A 140 5.22 -9.10 -5.27
C VAL A 140 4.02 -10.02 -5.54
N TRP A 141 3.79 -10.40 -6.81
CA TRP A 141 2.82 -11.42 -7.13
C TRP A 141 3.30 -12.80 -6.65
N TYR A 142 2.50 -13.44 -5.79
CA TYR A 142 2.79 -14.77 -5.25
C TYR A 142 1.51 -15.43 -4.72
N GLU A 143 1.62 -16.65 -4.21
CA GLU A 143 0.50 -17.47 -3.74
C GLU A 143 -0.38 -16.80 -2.66
N GLY A 144 0.21 -15.98 -1.79
CA GLY A 144 -0.55 -15.24 -0.76
C GLY A 144 -1.49 -14.21 -1.36
N VAL A 145 -1.08 -13.52 -2.45
CA VAL A 145 -1.96 -12.58 -3.17
C VAL A 145 -3.04 -13.36 -3.94
N VAL A 146 -2.70 -14.52 -4.52
CA VAL A 146 -3.70 -15.39 -5.15
C VAL A 146 -4.77 -15.82 -4.15
N GLU A 147 -4.36 -16.16 -2.91
CA GLU A 147 -5.28 -16.53 -1.84
C GLU A 147 -6.25 -15.39 -1.47
N VAL A 148 -5.79 -14.12 -1.50
CA VAL A 148 -6.69 -12.97 -1.29
C VAL A 148 -7.85 -13.00 -2.30
N GLY A 149 -7.57 -13.17 -3.59
CA GLY A 149 -8.60 -13.24 -4.63
C GLY A 149 -9.50 -14.47 -4.54
N GLN A 150 -9.04 -15.56 -3.90
CA GLN A 150 -9.87 -16.74 -3.61
C GLN A 150 -10.83 -16.49 -2.45
N ARG A 151 -10.44 -15.67 -1.47
CA ARG A 151 -11.24 -15.37 -0.28
C ARG A 151 -12.20 -14.19 -0.49
N PHE A 152 -11.84 -13.23 -1.36
CA PHE A 152 -12.58 -11.99 -1.56
C PHE A 152 -12.84 -11.73 -3.04
N SER A 153 -14.07 -11.33 -3.36
CA SER A 153 -14.38 -10.75 -4.67
C SER A 153 -14.02 -9.27 -4.66
N VAL A 154 -12.74 -8.95 -4.92
CA VAL A 154 -12.22 -7.59 -4.83
C VAL A 154 -12.81 -6.72 -5.94
N ASP A 155 -13.34 -5.55 -5.56
CA ASP A 155 -13.88 -4.55 -6.49
C ASP A 155 -12.86 -3.45 -6.79
N VAL A 156 -12.02 -3.09 -5.82
CA VAL A 156 -10.96 -2.08 -5.95
C VAL A 156 -9.66 -2.64 -5.39
N ALA A 157 -8.61 -2.63 -6.20
CA ALA A 157 -7.26 -3.03 -5.77
C ALA A 157 -6.31 -1.83 -5.83
N VAL A 158 -5.87 -1.38 -4.65
CA VAL A 158 -4.87 -0.32 -4.46
C VAL A 158 -3.52 -1.01 -4.33
N LEU A 159 -2.63 -0.82 -5.30
CA LEU A 159 -1.43 -1.64 -5.48
C LEU A 159 -0.15 -0.80 -5.49
N ASN A 160 0.83 -1.19 -4.68
CA ASN A 160 2.19 -0.63 -4.70
C ASN A 160 2.95 -1.20 -5.92
N ALA A 161 3.03 -0.42 -7.01
CA ALA A 161 3.33 -0.91 -8.36
C ALA A 161 4.59 -0.30 -9.01
N GLY A 162 5.55 0.14 -8.18
CA GLY A 162 6.79 0.78 -8.65
C GLY A 162 7.93 -0.18 -9.03
N ALA A 163 7.73 -1.49 -8.91
CA ALA A 163 8.80 -2.47 -9.11
C ALA A 163 10.09 -2.03 -8.38
N ALA A 164 9.96 -1.69 -7.08
CA ALA A 164 11.04 -1.14 -6.27
C ALA A 164 12.27 -2.06 -6.29
N LYS A 165 13.46 -1.47 -6.43
CA LYS A 165 14.73 -2.19 -6.45
C LYS A 165 15.79 -1.45 -5.66
N VAL A 166 16.52 -2.17 -4.84
CA VAL A 166 17.72 -1.67 -4.17
C VAL A 166 18.88 -2.63 -4.46
N ALA A 167 20.06 -2.10 -4.76
CA ALA A 167 21.19 -2.90 -5.24
C ALA A 167 21.55 -4.07 -4.32
N VAL A 168 21.43 -3.89 -3.02
CA VAL A 168 21.75 -4.91 -2.01
C VAL A 168 20.76 -6.09 -1.97
N ALA A 169 19.55 -5.91 -2.53
CA ALA A 169 18.55 -6.97 -2.63
C ALA A 169 18.64 -7.75 -3.96
N GLY A 170 19.59 -7.39 -4.82
CA GLY A 170 19.76 -8.01 -6.13
C GLY A 170 18.80 -7.45 -7.19
N PRO A 171 18.64 -8.13 -8.33
CA PRO A 171 17.90 -7.62 -9.48
C PRO A 171 16.37 -7.77 -9.37
N SER A 172 15.92 -8.60 -8.43
CA SER A 172 14.48 -8.91 -8.30
C SER A 172 13.69 -7.70 -7.78
N PRO A 173 12.47 -7.46 -8.31
CA PRO A 173 11.61 -6.42 -7.78
C PRO A 173 11.13 -6.78 -6.36
N LEU A 174 10.91 -5.77 -5.55
CA LEU A 174 10.45 -5.85 -4.18
C LEU A 174 8.95 -5.55 -4.04
N THR A 175 8.37 -4.88 -5.03
CA THR A 175 6.94 -4.58 -5.15
C THR A 175 6.42 -5.03 -6.52
N PHE A 176 5.13 -4.95 -6.75
CA PHE A 176 4.55 -5.34 -8.04
C PHE A 176 5.23 -4.64 -9.21
N THR A 177 5.52 -5.43 -10.26
CA THR A 177 5.82 -4.92 -11.59
C THR A 177 4.53 -4.63 -12.36
N ALA A 178 4.60 -3.87 -13.46
CA ALA A 178 3.46 -3.65 -14.34
C ALA A 178 2.91 -4.98 -14.90
N ALA A 179 3.77 -5.96 -15.14
CA ALA A 179 3.35 -7.31 -15.56
C ALA A 179 2.59 -8.05 -14.46
N ASP A 180 3.04 -7.93 -13.20
CA ASP A 180 2.33 -8.51 -12.04
C ASP A 180 0.94 -7.88 -11.85
N VAL A 181 0.86 -6.55 -12.01
CA VAL A 181 -0.42 -5.83 -11.91
C VAL A 181 -1.40 -6.26 -12.99
N VAL A 182 -0.93 -6.48 -14.22
CA VAL A 182 -1.75 -7.05 -15.30
C VAL A 182 -2.20 -8.47 -14.95
N THR A 183 -1.30 -9.31 -14.43
CA THR A 183 -1.64 -10.68 -14.01
C THR A 183 -2.73 -10.68 -12.94
N LEU A 184 -2.59 -9.81 -11.92
CA LEU A 184 -3.62 -9.62 -10.89
C LEU A 184 -4.94 -9.15 -11.50
N ALA A 185 -4.92 -8.17 -12.40
CA ALA A 185 -6.10 -7.65 -13.06
C ALA A 185 -6.83 -8.72 -13.88
N GLN A 186 -6.11 -9.64 -14.51
CA GLN A 186 -6.69 -10.80 -15.21
C GLN A 186 -7.29 -11.82 -14.24
N ALA A 187 -6.61 -12.07 -13.12
CA ALA A 187 -7.09 -13.00 -12.09
C ALA A 187 -8.33 -12.46 -11.33
N TRP A 188 -8.46 -11.13 -11.20
CA TRP A 188 -9.56 -10.47 -10.50
C TRP A 188 -10.41 -9.64 -11.48
N PRO A 189 -11.27 -10.26 -12.30
CA PRO A 189 -11.89 -9.62 -13.46
C PRO A 189 -12.83 -8.45 -13.14
N LYS A 190 -13.26 -8.27 -11.91
CA LYS A 190 -14.08 -7.14 -11.47
C LYS A 190 -13.27 -5.95 -10.96
N ALA A 191 -12.05 -6.19 -10.46
CA ALA A 191 -11.31 -5.18 -9.73
C ALA A 191 -10.91 -4.00 -10.62
N VAL A 192 -11.22 -2.79 -10.20
CA VAL A 192 -10.59 -1.56 -10.68
C VAL A 192 -9.21 -1.46 -10.03
N ILE A 193 -8.18 -1.16 -10.82
CA ILE A 193 -6.80 -1.10 -10.37
C ILE A 193 -6.39 0.34 -10.14
N VAL A 194 -5.99 0.64 -8.92
CA VAL A 194 -5.46 1.95 -8.51
C VAL A 194 -3.98 1.77 -8.16
N PRO A 195 -3.06 2.05 -9.10
CA PRO A 195 -1.64 1.94 -8.79
C PRO A 195 -1.19 3.10 -7.90
N LEU A 196 -0.36 2.78 -6.91
CA LEU A 196 0.35 3.70 -6.04
C LEU A 196 1.83 3.30 -5.96
N HIS A 197 2.63 4.07 -5.23
CA HIS A 197 4.01 3.72 -4.87
C HIS A 197 4.86 3.36 -6.11
N PHE A 198 4.74 4.18 -7.16
CA PHE A 198 5.48 4.06 -8.42
C PHE A 198 6.19 5.36 -8.81
N GLU A 199 6.05 6.39 -7.99
CA GLU A 199 6.68 7.70 -8.16
C GLU A 199 7.09 8.29 -6.81
N GLY A 200 7.88 9.36 -6.82
CA GLY A 200 8.31 10.05 -5.60
C GLY A 200 9.60 9.51 -4.96
N TRP A 201 10.18 8.43 -5.48
CA TRP A 201 11.41 7.83 -4.99
C TRP A 201 12.31 7.32 -6.14
N THR A 202 13.64 7.42 -5.97
CA THR A 202 14.59 7.06 -7.04
C THR A 202 14.76 5.56 -7.27
N HIS A 203 14.35 4.71 -6.35
CA HIS A 203 14.53 3.26 -6.44
C HIS A 203 13.34 2.53 -7.10
N PHE A 204 12.30 3.24 -7.51
CA PHE A 204 11.26 2.68 -8.36
C PHE A 204 11.79 2.49 -9.78
N SER A 205 11.66 1.30 -10.31
CA SER A 205 12.17 0.94 -11.63
C SER A 205 11.11 0.93 -12.74
N GLU A 206 9.83 1.00 -12.37
CA GLU A 206 8.68 1.13 -13.26
C GLU A 206 7.75 2.22 -12.73
N GLY A 207 7.05 2.90 -13.65
CA GLY A 207 6.15 3.99 -13.34
C GLY A 207 4.88 3.97 -14.19
N ALA A 208 4.23 5.13 -14.32
CA ALA A 208 3.00 5.27 -15.09
C ALA A 208 3.16 4.83 -16.56
N PRO A 209 4.28 5.13 -17.29
CA PRO A 209 4.45 4.69 -18.68
C PRO A 209 4.44 3.17 -18.81
N GLU A 210 5.16 2.43 -17.97
CA GLU A 210 5.25 0.98 -18.01
C GLU A 210 3.89 0.34 -17.68
N LEU A 211 3.17 0.87 -16.69
CA LEU A 211 1.82 0.44 -16.34
C LEU A 211 0.84 0.67 -17.48
N MET A 212 0.83 1.87 -18.09
CA MET A 212 -0.05 2.20 -19.20
C MET A 212 0.19 1.27 -20.40
N ASP A 213 1.45 1.04 -20.75
CA ASP A 213 1.84 0.21 -21.86
C ASP A 213 1.48 -1.27 -21.62
N ALA A 214 1.72 -1.80 -20.42
CA ALA A 214 1.35 -3.16 -20.05
C ALA A 214 -0.17 -3.39 -20.13
N PHE A 215 -0.96 -2.45 -19.60
CA PHE A 215 -2.42 -2.52 -19.66
C PHE A 215 -2.97 -2.34 -21.07
N ALA A 216 -2.35 -1.49 -21.90
CA ALA A 216 -2.73 -1.33 -23.30
C ALA A 216 -2.50 -2.63 -24.08
N ARG A 217 -1.34 -3.27 -23.92
CA ARG A 217 -1.05 -4.57 -24.55
C ARG A 217 -2.01 -5.67 -24.11
N ALA A 218 -2.47 -5.64 -22.85
CA ALA A 218 -3.42 -6.61 -22.32
C ALA A 218 -4.89 -6.30 -22.68
N GLY A 219 -5.19 -5.14 -23.28
CA GLY A 219 -6.57 -4.69 -23.54
C GLY A 219 -7.36 -4.33 -22.29
N LEU A 220 -6.68 -3.93 -21.20
CA LEU A 220 -7.27 -3.69 -19.88
C LEU A 220 -7.22 -2.22 -19.45
N THR A 221 -6.96 -1.28 -20.33
CA THR A 221 -6.78 0.15 -20.01
C THR A 221 -7.95 0.76 -19.23
N THR A 222 -9.16 0.31 -19.49
CA THR A 222 -10.38 0.78 -18.80
C THR A 222 -10.44 0.37 -17.33
N ARG A 223 -9.61 -0.57 -16.92
CA ARG A 223 -9.49 -1.08 -15.55
C ARG A 223 -8.51 -0.27 -14.70
N LEU A 224 -7.63 0.54 -15.30
CA LEU A 224 -6.75 1.47 -14.60
C LEU A 224 -7.52 2.72 -14.16
N ARG A 225 -7.37 3.07 -12.89
CA ARG A 225 -7.84 4.31 -12.33
C ARG A 225 -6.66 5.04 -11.69
N TRP A 226 -6.25 6.15 -12.30
CA TRP A 226 -5.22 7.00 -11.74
C TRP A 226 -5.79 7.86 -10.62
N ALA A 227 -5.06 7.96 -9.52
CA ALA A 227 -5.34 8.87 -8.40
C ALA A 227 -4.22 9.93 -8.35
N PRO A 228 -4.34 11.04 -9.10
CA PRO A 228 -3.30 12.06 -9.12
C PRO A 228 -3.09 12.65 -7.72
N PRO A 229 -1.83 12.92 -7.31
CA PRO A 229 -1.54 13.47 -6.00
C PRO A 229 -2.33 14.76 -5.71
N GLY A 230 -2.98 14.83 -4.54
CA GLY A 230 -3.78 15.98 -4.11
C GLY A 230 -5.15 16.11 -4.76
N VAL A 231 -5.54 15.22 -5.66
CA VAL A 231 -6.83 15.27 -6.36
C VAL A 231 -7.74 14.15 -5.86
N PRO A 232 -8.85 14.47 -5.16
CA PRO A 232 -9.82 13.47 -4.77
C PRO A 232 -10.35 12.69 -5.97
N THR A 233 -10.21 11.39 -5.95
CA THR A 233 -10.61 10.51 -7.04
C THR A 233 -11.67 9.53 -6.56
N VAL A 234 -12.83 9.53 -7.22
CA VAL A 234 -13.87 8.53 -6.95
C VAL A 234 -13.55 7.26 -7.71
N VAL A 235 -13.53 6.16 -6.97
CA VAL A 235 -13.39 4.82 -7.52
C VAL A 235 -14.75 4.15 -7.40
N PRO A 236 -15.32 3.65 -8.51
CA PRO A 236 -16.68 3.10 -8.55
C PRO A 236 -16.84 1.81 -7.76
#